data_1d764b8dbbef261390cf75dd07d9e943
#
_entry.id   1d764b8dbbef261390cf75dd07d9e943
#
_cell.length_a   1.000
_cell.length_b   1.000
_cell.length_c   1.000
_cell.angle_alpha   90.00
_cell.angle_beta   90.00
_cell.angle_gamma   90.00
#
_symmetry.space_group_name_H-M   'P 1'
#
loop_
_entity.id
_entity.type
_entity.pdbx_description
1 polymer ?
#
loop_
_entity_poly.entity_id
_entity_poly.type
_entity_poly.pdbx_seq_one_letter_code
_entity_poly.pdbx_strand_id
1 'polypeptide(L)'
;MSLIKWSIDPTHSEIAFKVKHLMISTVTGQFKKFSLVGETETDDFNTARKIEFTADIDSIDTNNEQRDAHLKSADFFNGERHPQITFSGTKYEDKEDGKLYGDLTIAGVTRPVTLNVEFGGIATDPYGQTKAGFTVAGKISRKEFGITYGAVTETGGVLLGDEIKINAEIQLVKQVVEEKAAA
;
A
#
# COMPACT_ATOMS: atom_id res chain seq x y z
N MET A 1 24.10 -17.32 0.35
CA MET A 1 23.44 -16.68 1.50
C MET A 1 21.95 -16.78 1.36
N SER A 2 21.27 -17.30 2.37
CA SER A 2 19.81 -17.40 2.36
C SER A 2 19.20 -16.04 2.71
N LEU A 3 18.26 -15.58 1.91
CA LEU A 3 17.46 -14.39 2.21
C LEU A 3 16.36 -14.76 3.19
N ILE A 4 16.04 -13.83 4.07
CA ILE A 4 14.89 -13.95 4.96
C ILE A 4 13.65 -13.46 4.19
N LYS A 5 12.62 -14.28 4.14
CA LYS A 5 11.35 -13.96 3.50
C LYS A 5 10.36 -13.47 4.53
N TRP A 6 9.67 -12.38 4.20
CA TRP A 6 8.61 -11.80 5.02
C TRP A 6 7.33 -11.72 4.19
N SER A 7 6.21 -12.02 4.80
CA SER A 7 4.91 -11.85 4.15
C SER A 7 3.93 -11.16 5.08
N ILE A 8 2.99 -10.41 4.51
CA ILE A 8 2.01 -9.66 5.29
C ILE A 8 1.03 -10.59 6.00
N ASP A 9 0.69 -10.23 7.23
CA ASP A 9 -0.41 -10.84 7.99
C ASP A 9 -1.66 -10.01 7.73
N PRO A 10 -2.59 -10.48 6.89
CA PRO A 10 -3.75 -9.67 6.51
C PRO A 10 -4.72 -9.41 7.65
N THR A 11 -4.73 -10.27 8.68
CA THR A 11 -5.64 -10.10 9.83
C THR A 11 -5.17 -9.01 10.79
N HIS A 12 -3.89 -8.65 10.74
CA HIS A 12 -3.29 -7.62 11.59
C HIS A 12 -2.76 -6.43 10.76
N SER A 13 -3.21 -6.31 9.53
CA SER A 13 -2.77 -5.23 8.64
C SER A 13 -3.97 -4.52 8.03
N GLU A 14 -3.80 -3.24 7.76
CA GLU A 14 -4.83 -2.40 7.16
C GLU A 14 -4.19 -1.49 6.11
N ILE A 15 -4.81 -1.45 4.93
CA ILE A 15 -4.39 -0.58 3.84
C ILE A 15 -5.53 0.41 3.58
N ALA A 16 -5.32 1.66 3.95
CA ALA A 16 -6.36 2.69 3.90
C ALA A 16 -5.91 3.92 3.12
N PHE A 17 -6.88 4.67 2.62
CA PHE A 17 -6.65 5.93 1.95
C PHE A 17 -7.72 6.94 2.32
N LYS A 18 -7.40 8.22 2.16
CA LYS A 18 -8.31 9.34 2.42
C LYS A 18 -8.26 10.35 1.28
N VAL A 19 -9.43 10.87 0.93
CA VAL A 19 -9.56 11.92 -0.07
C VAL A 19 -10.61 12.93 0.38
N LYS A 20 -10.40 14.20 0.06
CA LYS A 20 -11.38 15.26 0.37
C LYS A 20 -12.54 15.24 -0.62
N HIS A 21 -13.75 15.34 -0.10
CA HIS A 21 -14.98 15.51 -0.87
C HIS A 21 -15.50 16.92 -0.65
N LEU A 22 -15.70 17.67 -1.74
CA LEU A 22 -16.10 19.08 -1.73
C LEU A 22 -15.19 19.97 -0.87
N MET A 23 -13.99 19.52 -0.55
CA MET A 23 -13.02 20.18 0.34
C MET A 23 -13.51 20.37 1.78
N ILE A 24 -14.64 19.80 2.15
CA ILE A 24 -15.26 19.99 3.48
C ILE A 24 -15.37 18.69 4.30
N SER A 25 -15.30 17.55 3.66
CA SER A 25 -15.33 16.26 4.35
C SER A 25 -14.29 15.31 3.79
N THR A 26 -13.99 14.26 4.54
CA THR A 26 -13.01 13.25 4.14
C THR A 26 -13.70 11.91 3.90
N VAL A 27 -13.49 11.35 2.72
CA VAL A 27 -13.87 9.97 2.42
C VAL A 27 -12.69 9.07 2.75
N THR A 28 -12.93 8.07 3.57
CA THR A 28 -11.94 7.05 3.92
C THR A 28 -12.33 5.74 3.25
N GLY A 29 -11.37 5.12 2.59
CA GLY A 29 -11.53 3.80 2.00
C GLY A 29 -10.42 2.88 2.40
N GLN A 30 -10.63 1.59 2.19
CA GLN A 30 -9.61 0.57 2.41
C GLN A 30 -9.69 -0.51 1.35
N PHE A 31 -8.59 -1.24 1.19
CA PHE A 31 -8.54 -2.45 0.38
C PHE A 31 -8.50 -3.64 1.32
N LYS A 32 -9.42 -4.58 1.15
CA LYS A 32 -9.53 -5.74 2.03
C LYS A 32 -8.74 -6.95 1.55
N LYS A 33 -8.37 -6.99 0.27
CA LYS A 33 -7.51 -8.03 -0.30
C LYS A 33 -6.23 -7.41 -0.82
N PHE A 34 -5.14 -7.80 -0.20
CA PHE A 34 -3.82 -7.30 -0.52
C PHE A 34 -2.77 -8.36 -0.19
N SER A 35 -1.60 -8.22 -0.78
CA SER A 35 -0.44 -9.03 -0.45
C SER A 35 0.81 -8.16 -0.40
N LEU A 36 1.76 -8.56 0.41
CA LEU A 36 3.07 -7.94 0.46
C LEU A 36 4.08 -9.01 0.80
N VAL A 37 5.13 -9.09 -0.02
CA VAL A 37 6.28 -9.95 0.22
C VAL A 37 7.53 -9.11 0.24
N GLY A 38 8.40 -9.40 1.20
CA GLY A 38 9.71 -8.77 1.30
C GLY A 38 10.79 -9.81 1.44
N GLU A 39 12.01 -9.42 1.06
CA GLU A 39 13.20 -10.22 1.28
C GLU A 39 14.28 -9.33 1.87
N THR A 40 14.88 -9.78 2.97
CA THR A 40 15.98 -9.10 3.64
C THR A 40 17.17 -10.04 3.80
N GLU A 41 18.36 -9.48 3.95
CA GLU A 41 19.55 -10.28 4.22
C GLU A 41 19.64 -10.69 5.69
N THR A 42 19.21 -9.79 6.57
CA THR A 42 19.19 -9.97 8.03
C THR A 42 17.86 -9.47 8.58
N ASP A 43 17.70 -9.45 9.89
CA ASP A 43 16.53 -8.85 10.55
C ASP A 43 16.52 -7.32 10.47
N ASP A 44 17.58 -6.70 9.95
CA ASP A 44 17.62 -5.28 9.65
C ASP A 44 16.96 -5.01 8.30
N PHE A 45 15.85 -4.27 8.29
CA PHE A 45 15.10 -3.97 7.08
C PHE A 45 15.84 -3.02 6.12
N ASN A 46 16.91 -2.35 6.55
CA ASN A 46 17.81 -1.65 5.63
C ASN A 46 18.52 -2.59 4.66
N THR A 47 18.52 -3.89 4.96
CA THR A 47 19.06 -4.94 4.06
C THR A 47 18.02 -5.48 3.09
N ALA A 48 16.86 -4.85 2.99
CA ALA A 48 15.79 -5.29 2.09
C ALA A 48 16.25 -5.25 0.63
N ARG A 49 15.99 -6.33 -0.10
CA ARG A 49 16.30 -6.47 -1.52
C ARG A 49 15.06 -6.53 -2.39
N LYS A 50 13.94 -6.94 -1.82
CA LYS A 50 12.70 -7.06 -2.53
C LYS A 50 11.55 -6.59 -1.63
N ILE A 51 10.71 -5.73 -2.16
CA ILE A 51 9.48 -5.27 -1.51
C ILE A 51 8.42 -5.19 -2.60
N GLU A 52 7.46 -6.12 -2.60
CA GLU A 52 6.41 -6.19 -3.61
C GLU A 52 5.05 -6.21 -2.94
N PHE A 53 4.22 -5.24 -3.28
CA PHE A 53 2.86 -5.08 -2.75
C PHE A 53 1.85 -5.11 -3.88
N THR A 54 0.70 -5.76 -3.63
CA THR A 54 -0.45 -5.71 -4.51
C THR A 54 -1.72 -5.51 -3.69
N ALA A 55 -2.68 -4.78 -4.24
CA ALA A 55 -4.02 -4.66 -3.68
C ALA A 55 -5.04 -4.87 -4.79
N ASP A 56 -6.08 -5.66 -4.50
CA ASP A 56 -7.15 -5.93 -5.46
C ASP A 56 -8.14 -4.77 -5.48
N ILE A 57 -8.40 -4.23 -6.66
CA ILE A 57 -9.36 -3.15 -6.84
C ILE A 57 -10.76 -3.60 -6.42
N ASP A 58 -11.14 -4.85 -6.69
CA ASP A 58 -12.44 -5.40 -6.28
C ASP A 58 -12.65 -5.41 -4.77
N SER A 59 -11.59 -5.34 -3.99
CA SER A 59 -11.66 -5.35 -2.53
C SER A 59 -11.85 -3.98 -1.91
N ILE A 60 -11.96 -2.92 -2.71
CA ILE A 60 -12.14 -1.56 -2.21
C ILE A 60 -13.44 -1.44 -1.42
N ASP A 61 -13.36 -0.79 -0.27
CA ASP A 61 -14.49 -0.60 0.63
C ASP A 61 -14.43 0.82 1.22
N THR A 62 -15.41 1.63 0.84
CA THR A 62 -15.61 2.98 1.38
C THR A 62 -16.87 3.05 2.23
N ASN A 63 -17.44 1.90 2.60
CA ASN A 63 -18.68 1.77 3.35
C ASN A 63 -19.93 2.27 2.59
N ASN A 64 -19.88 2.20 1.25
CA ASN A 64 -20.98 2.58 0.36
C ASN A 64 -20.85 1.78 -0.95
N GLU A 65 -21.76 0.86 -1.20
CA GLU A 65 -21.69 -0.06 -2.35
C GLU A 65 -21.74 0.66 -3.69
N GLN A 66 -22.55 1.71 -3.82
CA GLN A 66 -22.64 2.49 -5.08
C GLN A 66 -21.35 3.23 -5.36
N ARG A 67 -20.76 3.84 -4.34
CA ARG A 67 -19.49 4.52 -4.48
C ARG A 67 -18.37 3.53 -4.81
N ASP A 68 -18.35 2.38 -4.15
CA ASP A 68 -17.35 1.34 -4.41
C ASP A 68 -17.45 0.85 -5.86
N ALA A 69 -18.66 0.63 -6.37
CA ALA A 69 -18.87 0.25 -7.77
C ALA A 69 -18.37 1.33 -8.74
N HIS A 70 -18.63 2.60 -8.43
CA HIS A 70 -18.16 3.72 -9.25
C HIS A 70 -16.63 3.83 -9.25
N LEU A 71 -16.01 3.62 -8.10
CA LEU A 71 -14.55 3.64 -7.99
C LEU A 71 -13.87 2.54 -8.82
N LYS A 72 -14.52 1.40 -8.98
CA LYS A 72 -14.02 0.31 -9.82
C LYS A 72 -14.17 0.57 -11.32
N SER A 73 -15.00 1.54 -11.68
CA SER A 73 -15.31 1.86 -13.07
C SER A 73 -14.16 2.56 -13.79
N ALA A 74 -14.33 2.74 -15.11
CA ALA A 74 -13.36 3.45 -15.96
C ALA A 74 -13.17 4.93 -15.57
N ASP A 75 -14.09 5.51 -14.80
CA ASP A 75 -13.95 6.87 -14.27
C ASP A 75 -12.84 6.99 -13.24
N PHE A 76 -12.48 5.91 -12.58
CA PHE A 76 -11.47 5.86 -11.52
C PHE A 76 -10.42 4.78 -11.78
N PHE A 77 -10.50 3.67 -11.08
CA PHE A 77 -9.45 2.64 -11.14
C PHE A 77 -9.48 1.77 -12.38
N ASN A 78 -10.62 1.73 -13.08
CA ASN A 78 -10.81 0.85 -14.22
C ASN A 78 -10.39 -0.59 -13.92
N GLY A 79 -11.01 -1.16 -12.88
CA GLY A 79 -10.65 -2.47 -12.34
C GLY A 79 -10.82 -3.62 -13.31
N GLU A 80 -11.65 -3.47 -14.33
CA GLU A 80 -11.83 -4.47 -15.39
C GLU A 80 -10.55 -4.67 -16.21
N ARG A 81 -9.85 -3.57 -16.53
CA ARG A 81 -8.58 -3.61 -17.28
C ARG A 81 -7.36 -3.67 -16.36
N HIS A 82 -7.48 -3.08 -15.16
CA HIS A 82 -6.40 -2.94 -14.20
C HIS A 82 -6.88 -3.46 -12.85
N PRO A 83 -6.94 -4.78 -12.64
CA PRO A 83 -7.56 -5.37 -11.44
C PRO A 83 -6.77 -5.13 -10.17
N GLN A 84 -5.51 -4.69 -10.26
CA GLN A 84 -4.65 -4.52 -9.09
C GLN A 84 -3.90 -3.20 -9.10
N ILE A 85 -3.70 -2.65 -7.90
CA ILE A 85 -2.68 -1.65 -7.62
C ILE A 85 -1.42 -2.42 -7.24
N THR A 86 -0.28 -2.01 -7.78
CA THR A 86 1.01 -2.64 -7.43
C THR A 86 2.02 -1.59 -6.97
N PHE A 87 2.88 -1.98 -6.05
CA PHE A 87 4.00 -1.17 -5.61
C PHE A 87 5.24 -2.04 -5.56
N SER A 88 6.30 -1.60 -6.22
CA SER A 88 7.59 -2.27 -6.22
C SER A 88 8.61 -1.37 -5.54
N GLY A 89 9.04 -1.77 -4.35
CA GLY A 89 10.02 -1.01 -3.57
C GLY A 89 11.41 -1.10 -4.19
N THR A 90 12.06 0.04 -4.34
CA THR A 90 13.42 0.13 -4.89
C THR A 90 14.46 0.35 -3.81
N LYS A 91 14.09 1.00 -2.70
CA LYS A 91 15.01 1.29 -1.61
C LYS A 91 14.23 1.57 -0.32
N TYR A 92 14.73 1.04 0.78
CA TYR A 92 14.26 1.37 2.11
C TYR A 92 15.44 1.90 2.94
N GLU A 93 15.23 3.04 3.59
CA GLU A 93 16.20 3.66 4.49
C GLU A 93 15.55 3.99 5.82
N ASP A 94 16.11 3.49 6.90
CA ASP A 94 15.67 3.79 8.26
C ASP A 94 16.86 4.34 9.03
N LYS A 95 17.06 5.66 8.92
CA LYS A 95 18.12 6.38 9.65
C LYS A 95 17.52 7.20 10.80
N GLU A 96 16.90 8.33 10.49
CA GLU A 96 16.16 9.17 11.46
C GLU A 96 14.67 9.04 11.22
N ASP A 97 14.26 9.20 9.96
CA ASP A 97 12.90 8.98 9.50
C ASP A 97 12.92 7.90 8.42
N GLY A 98 12.17 6.83 8.59
CA GLY A 98 12.09 5.77 7.61
C GLY A 98 11.51 6.25 6.29
N LYS A 99 12.16 5.94 5.19
CA LYS A 99 11.70 6.27 3.83
C LYS A 99 11.69 5.02 2.97
N LEU A 100 10.58 4.81 2.29
CA LEU A 100 10.43 3.74 1.32
C LEU A 100 10.23 4.36 -0.06
N TYR A 101 11.16 4.11 -0.94
CA TYR A 101 11.12 4.55 -2.33
C TYR A 101 10.66 3.40 -3.21
N GLY A 102 9.82 3.67 -4.18
CA GLY A 102 9.39 2.63 -5.09
C GLY A 102 8.51 3.16 -6.21
N ASP A 103 8.08 2.25 -7.06
CA ASP A 103 7.22 2.53 -8.20
C ASP A 103 5.81 2.04 -7.91
N LEU A 104 4.87 2.99 -7.90
CA LEU A 104 3.45 2.72 -7.68
C LEU A 104 2.73 2.71 -9.02
N THR A 105 1.97 1.66 -9.28
CA THR A 105 1.17 1.53 -10.50
C THR A 105 -0.31 1.51 -10.13
N ILE A 106 -1.04 2.48 -10.66
CA ILE A 106 -2.50 2.61 -10.50
C ILE A 106 -3.09 2.85 -11.89
N ALA A 107 -4.15 2.12 -12.23
CA ALA A 107 -4.86 2.25 -13.51
C ALA A 107 -3.91 2.23 -14.72
N GLY A 108 -2.90 1.38 -14.67
CA GLY A 108 -1.91 1.22 -15.74
C GLY A 108 -0.83 2.30 -15.82
N VAL A 109 -0.83 3.27 -14.91
CA VAL A 109 0.18 4.35 -14.87
C VAL A 109 1.13 4.11 -13.72
N THR A 110 2.43 4.10 -14.01
CA THR A 110 3.48 3.90 -13.01
C THR A 110 4.20 5.21 -12.72
N ARG A 111 4.33 5.55 -11.44
CA ARG A 111 5.02 6.74 -10.97
C ARG A 111 5.92 6.40 -9.78
N PRO A 112 7.10 7.03 -9.67
CA PRO A 112 7.91 6.89 -8.47
C PRO A 112 7.25 7.63 -7.32
N VAL A 113 7.23 6.98 -6.15
CA VAL A 113 6.67 7.57 -4.93
C VAL A 113 7.62 7.35 -3.76
N THR A 114 7.51 8.23 -2.76
CA THR A 114 8.25 8.11 -1.51
C THR A 114 7.25 8.05 -0.38
N LEU A 115 7.32 6.99 0.42
CA LEU A 115 6.46 6.78 1.56
C LEU A 115 7.24 6.96 2.86
N ASN A 116 6.59 7.51 3.87
CA ASN A 116 7.15 7.60 5.21
C ASN A 116 6.85 6.32 5.95
N VAL A 117 7.85 5.73 6.59
CA VAL A 117 7.71 4.46 7.31
C VAL A 117 8.20 4.62 8.73
N GLU A 118 7.35 4.28 9.69
CA GLU A 118 7.73 4.17 11.08
C GLU A 118 7.85 2.68 11.42
N PHE A 119 9.05 2.26 11.79
CA PHE A 119 9.31 0.88 12.18
C PHE A 119 8.92 0.69 13.64
N GLY A 120 7.97 -0.22 13.90
CA GLY A 120 7.45 -0.49 15.23
C GLY A 120 8.21 -1.56 16.01
N GLY A 121 9.17 -2.22 15.38
CA GLY A 121 9.98 -3.26 16.03
C GLY A 121 9.65 -4.67 15.57
N ILE A 122 10.41 -5.62 16.12
CA ILE A 122 10.24 -7.05 15.88
C ILE A 122 9.84 -7.69 17.21
N ALA A 123 8.84 -8.57 17.17
CA ALA A 123 8.36 -9.30 18.33
C ALA A 123 8.01 -10.73 17.95
N THR A 124 8.04 -11.64 18.93
CA THR A 124 7.57 -13.01 18.75
C THR A 124 6.20 -13.13 19.38
N ASP A 125 5.22 -13.63 18.63
CA ASP A 125 3.87 -13.81 19.12
C ASP A 125 3.73 -15.09 19.98
N PRO A 126 2.57 -15.31 20.63
CA PRO A 126 2.36 -16.50 21.46
C PRO A 126 2.44 -17.84 20.70
N TYR A 127 2.33 -17.80 19.38
CA TYR A 127 2.41 -18.99 18.53
C TYR A 127 3.82 -19.25 18.00
N GLY A 128 4.80 -18.47 18.44
CA GLY A 128 6.20 -18.62 18.04
C GLY A 128 6.54 -17.98 16.68
N GLN A 129 5.65 -17.16 16.12
CA GLN A 129 5.92 -16.44 14.89
C GLN A 129 6.68 -15.14 15.18
N THR A 130 7.73 -14.88 14.40
CA THR A 130 8.44 -13.60 14.46
C THR A 130 7.74 -12.60 13.53
N LYS A 131 7.38 -11.46 14.10
CA LYS A 131 6.63 -10.42 13.40
C LYS A 131 7.34 -9.08 13.45
N ALA A 132 7.22 -8.32 12.37
CA ALA A 132 7.73 -6.95 12.29
C ALA A 132 6.57 -6.00 11.97
N GLY A 133 6.50 -4.89 12.69
CA GLY A 133 5.43 -3.90 12.53
C GLY A 133 5.91 -2.62 11.89
N PHE A 134 5.06 -2.05 11.02
CA PHE A 134 5.34 -0.80 10.30
C PHE A 134 4.09 0.04 10.19
N THR A 135 4.24 1.35 10.38
CA THR A 135 3.21 2.32 10.02
C THR A 135 3.69 3.08 8.79
N VAL A 136 2.90 3.05 7.73
CA VAL A 136 3.26 3.65 6.45
C VAL A 136 2.30 4.80 6.15
N ALA A 137 2.85 5.94 5.76
CA ALA A 137 2.06 7.11 5.38
C ALA A 137 2.64 7.76 4.13
N GLY A 138 1.78 8.28 3.28
CA GLY A 138 2.20 8.98 2.09
C GLY A 138 1.08 9.80 1.49
N LYS A 139 1.45 10.58 0.48
CA LYS A 139 0.52 11.40 -0.30
C LYS A 139 0.84 11.22 -1.76
N ILE A 140 -0.20 11.06 -2.57
CA ILE A 140 -0.07 10.99 -4.02
C ILE A 140 -1.09 11.92 -4.67
N SER A 141 -0.80 12.35 -5.91
CA SER A 141 -1.73 13.07 -6.75
C SER A 141 -2.44 12.08 -7.67
N ARG A 142 -3.77 11.97 -7.56
CA ARG A 142 -4.52 11.05 -8.42
C ARG A 142 -4.46 11.45 -9.90
N LYS A 143 -4.30 12.72 -10.20
CA LYS A 143 -4.16 13.22 -11.57
C LYS A 143 -2.89 12.69 -12.25
N GLU A 144 -1.81 12.50 -11.49
CA GLU A 144 -0.57 11.94 -12.01
C GLU A 144 -0.75 10.49 -12.47
N PHE A 145 -1.77 9.80 -11.98
CA PHE A 145 -2.14 8.44 -12.42
C PHE A 145 -3.27 8.44 -13.44
N GLY A 146 -3.61 9.61 -14.00
CA GLY A 146 -4.65 9.72 -15.02
C GLY A 146 -6.07 9.69 -14.48
N ILE A 147 -6.27 9.73 -13.17
CA ILE A 147 -7.60 9.70 -12.53
C ILE A 147 -8.05 11.13 -12.30
N THR A 148 -8.85 11.67 -13.23
CA THR A 148 -9.24 13.08 -13.26
C THR A 148 -10.72 13.33 -13.01
N TYR A 149 -11.54 12.28 -12.88
CA TYR A 149 -12.97 12.39 -12.67
C TYR A 149 -13.32 13.19 -11.41
N GLY A 150 -14.32 14.05 -11.49
CA GLY A 150 -14.82 14.81 -10.34
C GLY A 150 -13.89 15.94 -9.88
N ALA A 151 -12.95 16.37 -10.73
CA ALA A 151 -12.01 17.42 -10.37
C ALA A 151 -12.67 18.79 -10.21
N VAL A 152 -13.72 19.10 -11.01
CA VAL A 152 -14.40 20.40 -11.00
C VAL A 152 -15.91 20.20 -11.04
N THR A 153 -16.66 20.93 -10.20
CA THR A 153 -18.12 20.96 -10.22
C THR A 153 -18.63 21.97 -11.25
N GLU A 154 -19.93 21.93 -11.58
CA GLU A 154 -20.58 22.88 -12.52
C GLU A 154 -20.45 24.35 -12.06
N THR A 155 -20.35 24.57 -10.76
CA THR A 155 -20.19 25.91 -10.17
C THR A 155 -18.72 26.34 -10.05
N GLY A 156 -17.78 25.53 -10.57
CA GLY A 156 -16.35 25.83 -10.50
C GLY A 156 -15.67 25.37 -9.22
N GLY A 157 -16.40 24.71 -8.30
CA GLY A 157 -15.82 24.10 -7.11
C GLY A 157 -15.16 22.76 -7.40
N VAL A 158 -14.40 22.25 -6.44
CA VAL A 158 -13.72 20.93 -6.54
C VAL A 158 -14.59 19.86 -5.88
N LEU A 159 -15.03 18.87 -6.66
CA LEU A 159 -15.84 17.75 -6.15
C LEU A 159 -14.98 16.78 -5.33
N LEU A 160 -13.85 16.37 -5.90
CA LEU A 160 -12.88 15.49 -5.23
C LEU A 160 -11.51 16.15 -5.24
N GLY A 161 -10.83 16.09 -4.10
CA GLY A 161 -9.47 16.54 -3.98
C GLY A 161 -8.52 15.72 -4.84
N ASP A 162 -7.43 16.32 -5.27
CA ASP A 162 -6.39 15.64 -6.03
C ASP A 162 -5.48 14.80 -5.12
N GLU A 163 -5.21 15.29 -3.92
CA GLU A 163 -4.33 14.61 -2.97
C GLU A 163 -5.02 13.42 -2.33
N ILE A 164 -4.40 12.26 -2.47
CA ILE A 164 -4.82 11.04 -1.78
C ILE A 164 -3.82 10.77 -0.68
N LYS A 165 -4.28 10.69 0.55
CA LYS A 165 -3.46 10.30 1.69
C LYS A 165 -3.51 8.79 1.85
N ILE A 166 -2.32 8.19 1.96
CA ILE A 166 -2.16 6.75 2.17
C ILE A 166 -1.80 6.53 3.62
N ASN A 167 -2.49 5.62 4.29
CA ASN A 167 -2.18 5.18 5.64
C ASN A 167 -2.27 3.66 5.68
N ALA A 168 -1.20 3.01 6.10
CA ALA A 168 -1.19 1.57 6.23
C ALA A 168 -0.55 1.15 7.54
N GLU A 169 -1.21 0.23 8.21
CA GLU A 169 -0.65 -0.50 9.35
C GLU A 169 -0.28 -1.88 8.85
N ILE A 170 0.99 -2.23 8.95
CA ILE A 170 1.51 -3.45 8.33
C ILE A 170 2.19 -4.29 9.39
N GLN A 171 1.80 -5.56 9.45
CA GLN A 171 2.48 -6.56 10.24
C GLN A 171 2.98 -7.65 9.29
N LEU A 172 4.29 -7.85 9.28
CA LEU A 172 4.94 -8.87 8.46
C LEU A 172 5.29 -10.07 9.34
N VAL A 173 5.14 -11.27 8.77
CA VAL A 173 5.53 -12.52 9.39
C VAL A 173 6.79 -13.04 8.73
N LYS A 174 7.80 -13.34 9.53
CA LYS A 174 9.02 -13.98 9.07
C LYS A 174 8.71 -15.42 8.68
N GLN A 175 8.98 -15.75 7.44
CA GLN A 175 8.82 -17.12 6.96
C GLN A 175 10.00 -17.95 7.44
N VAL A 176 9.70 -19.15 7.95
CA VAL A 176 10.75 -20.12 8.25
C VAL A 176 11.27 -20.62 6.91
N VAL A 177 12.44 -20.13 6.50
CA VAL A 177 13.13 -20.72 5.36
C VAL A 177 13.77 -21.99 5.88
N GLU A 178 13.19 -23.14 5.55
CA GLU A 178 13.94 -24.39 5.64
C GLU A 178 15.12 -24.26 4.69
N GLU A 179 16.33 -24.14 5.25
CA GLU A 179 17.52 -24.38 4.47
C GLU A 179 17.34 -25.78 3.87
N LYS A 180 17.08 -25.85 2.56
CA LYS A 180 17.23 -27.12 1.87
C LYS A 180 18.67 -27.54 2.13
N ALA A 181 18.81 -28.58 2.97
CA ALA A 181 20.08 -29.24 3.12
C ALA A 181 20.65 -29.40 1.72
N ALA A 182 21.82 -28.83 1.50
CA ALA A 182 22.52 -29.04 0.24
C ALA A 182 22.69 -30.54 0.06
N ALA A 183 21.90 -31.09 -0.84
CA ALA A 183 22.03 -32.48 -1.18
C ALA A 183 23.37 -32.70 -1.89
#